data_af3e37448cc1d1cc9d89f7fb19539945
#
_entry.id   af3e37448cc1d1cc9d89f7fb19539945
#
_cell.length_a   1.000
_cell.length_b   1.000
_cell.length_c   1.000
_cell.angle_alpha   90.00
_cell.angle_beta   90.00
_cell.angle_gamma   90.00
#
_symmetry.space_group_name_H-M   'P 1'
#
loop_
_entity.id
_entity.type
_entity.pdbx_description
1 polymer ?
#
loop_
_entity_poly.entity_id
_entity_poly.type
_entity_poly.pdbx_seq_one_letter_code
_entity_poly.pdbx_strand_id
1 'polypeptide(L)'
;MDATRSVYLIDTENQHDWWVGNIKSNTANDKVVLFYSVNSPPVHYELIEKLLMTFSVRQLEFVETYPGKNSQDFFIMNRLGQMIAKAPKSKYIVISEDKGYDPLLWSLTQKGYKAYRHCYKAT
;
A
#
# COMPACT_ATOMS: atom_id res chain seq x y z
N MET A 1 -19.36 16.44 5.84
CA MET A 1 -19.20 15.02 5.45
C MET A 1 -17.71 14.73 5.23
N ASP A 2 -17.21 13.73 5.89
CA ASP A 2 -15.79 13.42 5.79
C ASP A 2 -15.48 12.70 4.47
N ALA A 3 -14.41 13.13 3.83
CA ALA A 3 -13.92 12.43 2.65
C ALA A 3 -13.42 11.04 3.06
N THR A 4 -13.67 10.05 2.21
CA THR A 4 -13.19 8.68 2.45
C THR A 4 -11.67 8.67 2.45
N ARG A 5 -11.10 8.15 3.55
CA ARG A 5 -9.66 7.97 3.68
C ARG A 5 -9.16 6.91 2.71
N SER A 6 -8.04 7.18 2.05
CA SER A 6 -7.35 6.20 1.23
C SER A 6 -6.12 5.68 1.97
N VAL A 7 -5.94 4.37 1.96
CA VAL A 7 -4.78 3.70 2.55
C VAL A 7 -4.07 2.93 1.46
N TYR A 8 -2.81 3.26 1.23
CA TYR A 8 -1.96 2.61 0.24
C TYR A 8 -1.05 1.61 0.96
N LEU A 9 -1.10 0.35 0.55
CA LEU A 9 -0.24 -0.70 1.08
C LEU A 9 0.75 -1.08 -0.02
N ILE A 10 2.01 -0.74 0.18
CA ILE A 10 3.04 -0.85 -0.85
C ILE A 10 3.83 -2.14 -0.69
N ASP A 11 3.78 -2.98 -1.71
CA ASP A 11 4.55 -4.21 -1.81
C ASP A 11 5.86 -3.90 -2.52
N THR A 12 6.90 -3.54 -1.77
CA THR A 12 8.16 -3.07 -2.37
C THR A 12 8.93 -4.19 -3.08
N GLU A 13 8.62 -5.46 -2.83
CA GLU A 13 9.27 -6.57 -3.54
C GLU A 13 8.68 -6.80 -4.94
N ASN A 14 7.43 -6.37 -5.16
CA ASN A 14 6.71 -6.59 -6.42
C ASN A 14 6.18 -5.29 -7.02
N GLN A 15 6.85 -4.17 -6.75
CA GLN A 15 6.47 -2.88 -7.30
C GLN A 15 7.70 -1.97 -7.40
N HIS A 16 7.96 -1.46 -8.58
CA HIS A 16 8.98 -0.44 -8.80
C HIS A 16 8.54 0.91 -8.23
N ASP A 17 9.48 1.85 -8.15
CA ASP A 17 9.30 3.14 -7.48
C ASP A 17 8.32 4.11 -8.18
N TRP A 18 7.81 3.76 -9.34
CA TRP A 18 6.94 4.65 -10.12
C TRP A 18 5.66 5.04 -9.42
N TRP A 19 5.26 4.29 -8.41
CA TRP A 19 4.05 4.60 -7.63
C TRP A 19 4.16 5.95 -6.92
N VAL A 20 5.36 6.36 -6.51
CA VAL A 20 5.57 7.58 -5.71
C VAL A 20 5.04 8.83 -6.39
N GLY A 21 5.22 8.95 -7.70
CA GLY A 21 4.73 10.09 -8.45
C GLY A 21 3.26 9.99 -8.85
N ASN A 22 2.61 8.85 -8.57
CA ASN A 22 1.25 8.57 -9.03
C ASN A 22 0.21 8.53 -7.93
N ILE A 23 0.62 8.45 -6.68
CA ILE A 23 -0.32 8.52 -5.56
C ILE A 23 -0.28 9.91 -4.94
N LYS A 24 -1.42 10.33 -4.40
CA LYS A 24 -1.56 11.68 -3.84
C LYS A 24 -2.27 11.63 -2.51
N SER A 25 -1.96 12.60 -1.66
CA SER A 25 -2.70 12.79 -0.42
C SER A 25 -3.88 13.71 -0.71
N ASN A 26 -5.09 13.16 -0.66
CA ASN A 26 -6.32 13.92 -0.87
C ASN A 26 -6.92 14.41 0.44
N THR A 27 -6.62 13.71 1.54
CA THR A 27 -7.05 14.10 2.89
C THR A 27 -5.88 13.93 3.85
N ALA A 28 -5.92 14.64 4.96
CA ALA A 28 -4.89 14.51 6.00
C ALA A 28 -4.89 13.13 6.65
N ASN A 29 -5.96 12.35 6.46
CA ASN A 29 -6.08 11.01 7.04
C ASN A 29 -5.65 9.89 6.09
N ASP A 30 -5.27 10.22 4.85
CA ASP A 30 -4.72 9.24 3.93
C ASP A 30 -3.41 8.70 4.49
N LYS A 31 -3.14 7.44 4.21
CA LYS A 31 -1.98 6.76 4.79
C LYS A 31 -1.26 5.93 3.75
N VAL A 32 0.06 5.89 3.87
CA VAL A 32 0.91 5.01 3.06
C VAL A 32 1.66 4.08 4.01
N VAL A 33 1.48 2.78 3.82
CA VAL A 33 2.18 1.76 4.59
C VAL A 33 3.15 1.05 3.64
N LEU A 34 4.44 1.20 3.87
CA LEU A 34 5.46 0.57 3.05
C LEU A 34 5.93 -0.71 3.74
N PHE A 35 5.70 -1.82 3.08
CA PHE A 35 6.17 -3.12 3.52
C PHE A 35 7.49 -3.42 2.82
N TYR A 36 8.53 -3.73 3.57
CA TYR A 36 9.85 -3.98 3.01
C TYR A 36 10.56 -5.10 3.76
N SER A 37 11.56 -5.68 3.11
CA SER A 37 12.45 -6.65 3.72
C SER A 37 13.86 -6.41 3.17
N VAL A 38 14.83 -7.18 3.64
CA VAL A 38 16.20 -7.11 3.12
C VAL A 38 16.27 -7.48 1.63
N ASN A 39 15.22 -8.11 1.10
CA ASN A 39 15.13 -8.48 -0.32
C ASN A 39 14.50 -7.37 -1.17
N SER A 40 14.00 -6.30 -0.57
CA SER A 40 13.43 -5.18 -1.32
C SER A 40 14.54 -4.40 -2.03
N PRO A 41 14.24 -3.81 -3.20
CA PRO A 41 15.23 -2.96 -3.89
C PRO A 41 15.69 -1.80 -3.01
N PRO A 42 16.93 -1.34 -3.18
CA PRO A 42 17.43 -0.16 -2.47
C PRO A 42 16.56 1.07 -2.75
N VAL A 43 16.41 1.92 -1.74
CA VAL A 43 15.62 3.14 -1.85
C VAL A 43 16.56 4.32 -2.11
N HIS A 44 16.27 5.11 -3.14
CA HIS A 44 17.03 6.31 -3.47
C HIS A 44 16.53 7.50 -2.67
N TYR A 45 17.42 8.43 -2.34
CA TYR A 45 17.05 9.64 -1.60
C TYR A 45 15.96 10.45 -2.31
N GLU A 46 16.00 10.49 -3.64
CA GLU A 46 15.02 11.21 -4.44
C GLU A 46 13.59 10.68 -4.21
N LEU A 47 13.46 9.38 -4.04
CA LEU A 47 12.19 8.75 -3.76
C LEU A 47 11.63 9.21 -2.42
N ILE A 48 12.48 9.19 -1.39
CA ILE A 48 12.10 9.62 -0.05
C ILE A 48 11.70 11.09 -0.08
N GLU A 49 12.46 11.92 -0.79
CA GLU A 49 12.19 13.35 -0.91
C GLU A 49 10.81 13.59 -1.53
N LYS A 50 10.51 12.92 -2.65
CA LYS A 50 9.21 13.03 -3.31
C LYS A 50 8.07 12.58 -2.39
N LEU A 51 8.29 11.50 -1.66
CA LEU A 51 7.30 10.96 -0.75
C LEU A 51 6.97 11.97 0.35
N LEU A 52 8.00 12.60 0.93
CA LEU A 52 7.83 13.61 1.97
C LEU A 52 7.23 14.92 1.46
N MET A 53 7.36 15.20 0.17
CA MET A 53 6.72 16.35 -0.45
C MET A 53 5.22 16.13 -0.66
N THR A 54 4.79 14.87 -0.75
CA THR A 54 3.40 14.51 -1.00
C THR A 54 2.64 14.18 0.29
N PHE A 55 3.30 13.49 1.22
CA PHE A 55 2.70 13.02 2.47
C PHE A 55 3.49 13.55 3.67
N SER A 56 2.79 13.86 4.75
CA SER A 56 3.45 14.18 6.01
C SER A 56 4.00 12.91 6.67
N VAL A 57 4.93 13.07 7.59
CA VAL A 57 5.50 11.94 8.33
C VAL A 57 4.42 11.12 9.03
N ARG A 58 3.36 11.78 9.51
CA ARG A 58 2.25 11.09 10.19
C ARG A 58 1.47 10.16 9.27
N GLN A 59 1.50 10.42 7.97
CA GLN A 59 0.80 9.62 6.97
C GLN A 59 1.60 8.41 6.52
N LEU A 60 2.87 8.32 6.92
CA LEU A 60 3.79 7.27 6.48
C LEU A 60 4.03 6.27 7.60
N GLU A 61 4.01 4.98 7.24
CA GLU A 61 4.38 3.91 8.14
C GLU A 61 5.26 2.93 7.39
N PHE A 62 6.37 2.51 8.01
CA PHE A 62 7.29 1.53 7.44
C PHE A 62 7.19 0.24 8.25
N VAL A 63 6.92 -0.87 7.57
CA VAL A 63 6.75 -2.17 8.20
C VAL A 63 7.78 -3.13 7.61
N GLU A 64 8.73 -3.55 8.45
CA GLU A 64 9.68 -4.58 8.05
C GLU A 64 9.02 -5.95 8.13
N THR A 65 9.20 -6.75 7.06
CA THR A 65 8.63 -8.09 6.99
C THR A 65 9.73 -9.13 7.02
N TYR A 66 9.37 -10.35 7.43
CA TYR A 66 10.30 -11.48 7.43
C TYR A 66 10.77 -11.74 5.98
N PRO A 67 12.09 -11.91 5.74
CA PRO A 67 12.62 -12.10 4.40
C PRO A 67 12.45 -13.55 3.94
N GLY A 68 11.34 -13.85 3.33
CA GLY A 68 11.06 -15.18 2.81
C GLY A 68 10.17 -15.09 1.58
N LYS A 69 10.18 -16.15 0.79
CA LYS A 69 9.33 -16.23 -0.39
C LYS A 69 7.87 -16.09 0.03
N ASN A 70 7.14 -15.19 -0.62
CA ASN A 70 5.74 -14.91 -0.35
C ASN A 70 5.47 -14.40 1.07
N SER A 71 6.51 -13.99 1.81
CA SER A 71 6.33 -13.51 3.17
C SER A 71 5.69 -12.13 3.20
N GLN A 72 6.14 -11.23 2.35
CA GLN A 72 5.65 -9.84 2.34
C GLN A 72 4.16 -9.76 2.02
N ASP A 73 3.66 -10.58 1.09
CA ASP A 73 2.26 -10.55 0.74
C ASP A 73 1.36 -11.06 1.88
N PHE A 74 1.80 -12.04 2.67
CA PHE A 74 1.07 -12.48 3.86
C PHE A 74 0.97 -11.35 4.89
N PHE A 75 2.06 -10.62 5.12
CA PHE A 75 2.05 -9.48 6.03
C PHE A 75 1.08 -8.40 5.56
N ILE A 76 1.08 -8.12 4.26
CA ILE A 76 0.18 -7.12 3.68
C ILE A 76 -1.27 -7.54 3.81
N MET A 77 -1.60 -8.78 3.48
CA MET A 77 -2.96 -9.30 3.58
C MET A 77 -3.47 -9.32 5.02
N ASN A 78 -2.60 -9.71 5.96
CA ASN A 78 -2.95 -9.69 7.37
C ASN A 78 -3.24 -8.27 7.86
N ARG A 79 -2.38 -7.31 7.49
CA ARG A 79 -2.57 -5.92 7.86
C ARG A 79 -3.84 -5.34 7.26
N LEU A 80 -4.11 -5.67 5.99
CA LEU A 80 -5.31 -5.25 5.30
C LEU A 80 -6.56 -5.70 6.06
N GLY A 81 -6.61 -6.98 6.46
CA GLY A 81 -7.72 -7.51 7.23
C GLY A 81 -7.93 -6.79 8.56
N GLN A 82 -6.83 -6.50 9.27
CA GLN A 82 -6.90 -5.77 10.54
C GLN A 82 -7.41 -4.35 10.34
N MET A 83 -6.97 -3.67 9.29
CA MET A 83 -7.38 -2.30 9.01
C MET A 83 -8.85 -2.23 8.60
N ILE A 84 -9.30 -3.16 7.79
CA ILE A 84 -10.71 -3.24 7.37
C ILE A 84 -11.62 -3.45 8.58
N ALA A 85 -11.21 -4.29 9.53
CA ALA A 85 -11.99 -4.53 10.74
C ALA A 85 -12.18 -3.26 11.56
N LYS A 86 -11.18 -2.39 11.59
CA LYS A 86 -11.22 -1.14 12.34
C LYS A 86 -11.86 0.01 11.58
N ALA A 87 -11.65 0.07 10.27
CA ALA A 87 -12.11 1.16 9.42
C ALA A 87 -12.66 0.62 8.11
N PRO A 88 -13.85 0.00 8.14
CA PRO A 88 -14.41 -0.69 6.98
C PRO A 88 -14.81 0.24 5.84
N LYS A 89 -14.95 1.53 6.09
CA LYS A 89 -15.37 2.48 5.05
C LYS A 89 -14.22 3.15 4.32
N SER A 90 -12.99 2.93 4.77
CA SER A 90 -11.81 3.46 4.07
C SER A 90 -11.60 2.74 2.74
N LYS A 91 -10.90 3.41 1.84
CA LYS A 91 -10.49 2.82 0.57
C LYS A 91 -9.09 2.26 0.73
N TYR A 92 -8.90 1.00 0.39
CA TYR A 92 -7.61 0.31 0.52
C TYR A 92 -7.07 -0.05 -0.85
N ILE A 93 -5.84 0.35 -1.13
CA ILE A 93 -5.20 0.09 -2.41
C ILE A 93 -3.87 -0.62 -2.16
N VAL A 94 -3.78 -1.87 -2.62
CA VAL A 94 -2.52 -2.62 -2.61
C VAL A 94 -1.76 -2.25 -3.86
N ILE A 95 -0.55 -1.73 -3.69
CA ILE A 95 0.31 -1.35 -4.81
C ILE A 95 1.30 -2.49 -5.04
N SER A 96 1.04 -3.29 -6.07
CA SER A 96 1.84 -4.48 -6.37
C SER A 96 1.54 -4.97 -7.79
N GLU A 97 2.54 -5.54 -8.43
CA GLU A 97 2.35 -6.25 -9.71
C GLU A 97 1.89 -7.70 -9.49
N ASP A 98 1.93 -8.19 -8.25
CA ASP A 98 1.56 -9.57 -7.95
C ASP A 98 0.05 -9.76 -7.96
N LYS A 99 -0.44 -10.52 -8.92
CA LYS A 99 -1.87 -10.83 -9.05
C LYS A 99 -2.37 -11.80 -7.98
N GLY A 100 -1.48 -12.33 -7.15
CA GLY A 100 -1.85 -13.20 -6.04
C GLY A 100 -2.76 -12.56 -5.01
N TYR A 101 -2.82 -11.22 -4.97
CA TYR A 101 -3.76 -10.50 -4.11
C TYR A 101 -5.21 -10.53 -4.63
N ASP A 102 -5.38 -10.74 -5.93
CA ASP A 102 -6.67 -10.56 -6.57
C ASP A 102 -7.81 -11.43 -6.00
N PRO A 103 -7.59 -12.71 -5.66
CA PRO A 103 -8.68 -13.51 -5.08
C PRO A 103 -9.21 -12.93 -3.76
N LEU A 104 -8.31 -12.48 -2.87
CA LEU A 104 -8.73 -11.86 -1.60
C LEU A 104 -9.46 -10.56 -1.85
N LEU A 105 -8.90 -9.70 -2.72
CA LEU A 105 -9.49 -8.39 -3.00
C LEU A 105 -10.86 -8.54 -3.67
N TRP A 106 -11.01 -9.52 -4.55
CA TRP A 106 -12.30 -9.85 -5.14
C TRP A 106 -13.33 -10.20 -4.06
N SER A 107 -12.94 -11.07 -3.12
CA SER A 107 -13.83 -11.47 -2.02
C SER A 107 -14.25 -10.26 -1.18
N LEU A 108 -13.31 -9.37 -0.88
CA LEU A 108 -13.60 -8.17 -0.09
C LEU A 108 -14.56 -7.22 -0.81
N THR A 109 -14.37 -7.03 -2.12
CA THR A 109 -15.26 -6.15 -2.88
C THR A 109 -16.67 -6.74 -3.00
N GLN A 110 -16.81 -8.08 -3.07
CA GLN A 110 -18.12 -8.73 -3.05
C GLN A 110 -18.86 -8.47 -1.73
N LYS A 111 -18.13 -8.27 -0.64
CA LYS A 111 -18.70 -7.96 0.67
C LYS A 111 -18.96 -6.46 0.88
N GLY A 112 -18.67 -5.64 -0.13
CA GLY A 112 -18.93 -4.21 -0.08
C GLY A 112 -17.77 -3.35 0.38
N TYR A 113 -16.60 -3.94 0.63
CA TYR A 113 -15.41 -3.16 1.00
C TYR A 113 -14.74 -2.58 -0.24
N LYS A 114 -14.07 -1.45 -0.07
CA LYS A 114 -13.32 -0.79 -1.15
C LYS A 114 -11.86 -1.20 -1.05
N ALA A 115 -11.52 -2.30 -1.68
CA ALA A 115 -10.17 -2.86 -1.64
C ALA A 115 -9.74 -3.25 -3.06
N TYR A 116 -8.64 -2.67 -3.54
CA TYR A 116 -8.20 -2.80 -4.92
C TYR A 116 -6.70 -3.03 -5.00
N ARG A 117 -6.25 -3.55 -6.13
CA ARG A 117 -4.84 -3.64 -6.46
C ARG A 117 -4.55 -2.73 -7.64
N HIS A 118 -3.47 -1.98 -7.54
CA HIS A 118 -2.93 -1.19 -8.64
C HIS A 118 -1.45 -1.50 -8.82
N CYS A 119 -0.97 -1.42 -10.05
CA CYS A 119 0.46 -1.45 -10.31
C CYS A 119 0.80 -0.27 -11.21
N TYR A 120 2.00 0.28 -11.00
CA TYR A 120 2.49 1.41 -11.77
C TYR A 120 3.72 0.96 -12.53
N LYS A 121 3.72 1.16 -13.84
CA LYS A 121 4.83 0.77 -14.71
C LYS A 121 5.39 2.00 -15.41
N ALA A 122 6.65 1.91 -15.82
CA ALA A 122 7.24 2.96 -16.66
C ALA A 122 6.49 3.03 -18.00
N THR A 123 6.26 4.25 -18.45
CA THR A 123 5.62 4.50 -19.75
C THR A 123 6.67 4.67 -20.83
#